data_4c2a2cd110b1de0ae3523683f11845dd
#
_entry.id   4c2a2cd110b1de0ae3523683f11845dd
#
_cell.length_a   1.000
_cell.length_b   1.000
_cell.length_c   1.000
_cell.angle_alpha   90.00
_cell.angle_beta   90.00
_cell.angle_gamma   90.00
#
_symmetry.space_group_name_H-M   'P 1'
#
loop_
_entity.id
_entity.type
_entity.pdbx_description
1 polymer ?
#
loop_
_entity_poly.entity_id
_entity_poly.type
_entity_poly.pdbx_seq_one_letter_code
_entity_poly.pdbx_strand_id
1 'polypeptide(L)'
;MCIRDSFMALDAAMTASEGGKAAMRLFYLSIPPSIFVPVAQNASRHVSSATGETRVIVEKPFGRDLASSRELTASLAQDLAEEYTYRIDHYLGKELIENITVLRFSNIMFQPLWSRAYIRNVQICFSENFGTEGRGGYFDNYGIIRDVMQNHLLQVMALFAMEEPASLDAEDIRDEKVKVIRSIRPIDMDDVVLGQYKGRRDGDKVLPGYLDDETVPVGSKCPTFAAMALFIDNARWDGVPFLMKAGKALHKRQAEIRIQFHHAPGNLYKKQLGSSSDMNSNELVIRIQPNESIYLRVNSKIPGLGMRLDQTDLDLQYKTKFNAAELPDAYERLILDVVNGDKRLFIRNDELEEAWKLFTPVLDTIEEDSLCPELYPYGSRGPIGAHYLASRYNVRWGDTF
;
A
#
# COMPACT_ATOMS: atom_id res chain seq x y z
N MET A 1 26.55 30.28 -9.89
CA MET A 1 26.64 30.03 -8.44
C MET A 1 26.77 28.51 -8.29
N CYS A 2 27.79 28.04 -7.60
CA CYS A 2 28.01 26.61 -7.40
C CYS A 2 26.94 26.08 -6.42
N ILE A 3 26.44 24.86 -6.62
CA ILE A 3 25.43 24.23 -5.72
C ILE A 3 25.91 24.27 -4.26
N ARG A 4 27.19 24.02 -4.03
CA ARG A 4 27.83 24.08 -2.70
C ARG A 4 27.69 25.46 -2.06
N ASP A 5 27.89 26.55 -2.82
CA ASP A 5 27.83 27.91 -2.26
C ASP A 5 26.43 28.26 -1.78
N SER A 6 25.39 27.73 -2.47
CA SER A 6 23.99 27.88 -2.04
C SER A 6 23.71 27.13 -0.74
N PHE A 7 24.25 25.91 -0.54
CA PHE A 7 24.10 25.19 0.71
C PHE A 7 24.85 25.85 1.86
N MET A 8 26.03 26.41 1.63
CA MET A 8 26.76 27.18 2.64
C MET A 8 26.00 28.46 3.05
N ALA A 9 25.36 29.13 2.11
CA ALA A 9 24.51 30.29 2.42
C ALA A 9 23.26 29.88 3.21
N LEU A 10 22.67 28.71 2.90
CA LEU A 10 21.57 28.14 3.68
C LEU A 10 22.00 27.81 5.12
N ASP A 11 23.18 27.19 5.30
CA ASP A 11 23.75 26.91 6.62
C ASP A 11 23.90 28.17 7.47
N ALA A 12 24.47 29.23 6.89
CA ALA A 12 24.63 30.50 7.55
C ALA A 12 23.28 31.11 7.99
N ALA A 13 22.26 31.02 7.15
CA ALA A 13 20.92 31.52 7.46
C ALA A 13 20.23 30.71 8.56
N MET A 14 20.34 29.38 8.54
CA MET A 14 19.80 28.49 9.56
C MET A 14 20.50 28.73 10.91
N THR A 15 21.82 28.76 10.91
CA THR A 15 22.62 29.02 12.13
C THR A 15 22.28 30.38 12.76
N ALA A 16 22.08 31.41 11.94
CA ALA A 16 21.64 32.72 12.44
C ALA A 16 20.24 32.63 13.09
N SER A 17 19.32 31.88 12.50
CA SER A 17 17.96 31.67 13.06
C SER A 17 17.96 30.85 14.34
N GLU A 18 18.89 29.93 14.50
CA GLU A 18 19.04 29.08 15.70
C GLU A 18 19.50 29.90 16.92
N GLY A 19 20.17 31.03 16.70
CA GLY A 19 20.54 31.96 17.78
C GLY A 19 21.42 31.34 18.87
N GLY A 20 22.25 30.34 18.54
CA GLY A 20 23.13 29.63 19.47
C GLY A 20 22.42 28.58 20.34
N LYS A 21 21.15 28.28 20.08
CA LYS A 21 20.41 27.20 20.76
C LYS A 21 20.62 25.86 20.04
N ALA A 22 20.49 24.77 20.79
CA ALA A 22 20.43 23.44 20.19
C ALA A 22 19.21 23.35 19.27
N ALA A 23 19.43 22.96 18.02
CA ALA A 23 18.39 22.88 17.00
C ALA A 23 18.54 21.61 16.17
N MET A 24 17.44 20.91 15.95
CA MET A 24 17.35 19.86 14.96
C MET A 24 17.09 20.52 13.59
N ARG A 25 17.76 20.01 12.57
CA ARG A 25 17.50 20.40 11.16
C ARG A 25 16.79 19.28 10.43
N LEU A 26 15.70 19.61 9.75
CA LEU A 26 14.90 18.67 8.98
C LEU A 26 14.88 19.07 7.51
N PHE A 27 15.31 18.14 6.64
CA PHE A 27 15.26 18.30 5.19
C PHE A 27 14.20 17.37 4.61
N TYR A 28 13.20 17.95 3.98
CA TYR A 28 12.16 17.20 3.26
C TYR A 28 12.40 17.27 1.76
N LEU A 29 12.79 16.14 1.14
CA LEU A 29 13.13 16.05 -0.28
C LEU A 29 11.89 15.87 -1.15
N SER A 30 11.06 16.91 -1.26
CA SER A 30 9.94 16.97 -2.22
C SER A 30 10.43 17.50 -3.58
N ILE A 31 11.37 16.79 -4.20
CA ILE A 31 12.11 17.16 -5.41
C ILE A 31 12.15 15.97 -6.38
N PRO A 32 12.53 16.15 -7.66
CA PRO A 32 12.68 15.01 -8.58
C PRO A 32 13.71 13.99 -8.09
N PRO A 33 13.45 12.67 -8.27
CA PRO A 33 14.33 11.60 -7.77
C PRO A 33 15.77 11.68 -8.27
N SER A 34 15.98 12.20 -9.48
CA SER A 34 17.31 12.37 -10.10
C SER A 34 18.26 13.28 -9.32
N ILE A 35 17.74 14.11 -8.42
CA ILE A 35 18.53 15.02 -7.60
C ILE A 35 18.48 14.70 -6.10
N PHE A 36 17.85 13.57 -5.67
CA PHE A 36 17.84 13.17 -4.27
C PHE A 36 19.24 13.05 -3.69
N VAL A 37 20.11 12.28 -4.35
CA VAL A 37 21.46 12.02 -3.87
C VAL A 37 22.28 13.31 -3.73
N PRO A 38 22.46 14.14 -4.78
CA PRO A 38 23.25 15.35 -4.63
C PRO A 38 22.70 16.34 -3.62
N VAL A 39 21.36 16.44 -3.46
CA VAL A 39 20.77 17.34 -2.46
C VAL A 39 20.98 16.79 -1.05
N ALA A 40 20.71 15.52 -0.81
CA ALA A 40 20.91 14.86 0.48
C ALA A 40 22.38 14.93 0.94
N GLN A 41 23.33 14.66 0.04
CA GLN A 41 24.75 14.74 0.33
C GLN A 41 25.20 16.16 0.66
N ASN A 42 24.76 17.17 -0.09
CA ASN A 42 25.10 18.55 0.22
C ASN A 42 24.44 19.04 1.52
N ALA A 43 23.21 18.63 1.79
CA ALA A 43 22.54 18.91 3.06
C ALA A 43 23.33 18.33 4.25
N SER A 44 23.71 17.05 4.14
CA SER A 44 24.50 16.38 5.19
C SER A 44 25.89 17.00 5.37
N ARG A 45 26.63 17.25 4.30
CA ARG A 45 28.01 17.72 4.37
C ARG A 45 28.15 19.20 4.76
N HIS A 46 27.20 20.04 4.41
CA HIS A 46 27.33 21.50 4.47
C HIS A 46 26.28 22.19 5.33
N VAL A 47 25.19 21.50 5.69
CA VAL A 47 24.06 22.10 6.42
C VAL A 47 23.61 21.22 7.59
N SER A 48 24.46 20.32 8.06
CA SER A 48 24.17 19.56 9.28
C SER A 48 24.16 20.45 10.49
N SER A 49 23.24 20.18 11.44
CA SER A 49 23.22 20.88 12.72
C SER A 49 24.51 20.63 13.48
N ALA A 50 25.13 21.72 13.99
CA ALA A 50 26.30 21.62 14.85
C ALA A 50 25.96 21.26 16.30
N THR A 51 24.69 21.40 16.69
CA THR A 51 24.24 21.32 18.10
C THR A 51 23.13 20.32 18.34
N GLY A 52 22.56 19.77 17.28
CA GLY A 52 21.47 18.79 17.32
C GLY A 52 21.57 17.80 16.19
N GLU A 53 20.49 17.10 15.93
CA GLU A 53 20.38 16.10 14.88
C GLU A 53 20.04 16.73 13.52
N THR A 54 20.43 16.05 12.44
CA THR A 54 20.00 16.38 11.08
C THR A 54 19.25 15.18 10.52
N ARG A 55 17.96 15.35 10.21
CA ARG A 55 17.07 14.32 9.71
C ARG A 55 16.67 14.62 8.27
N VAL A 56 16.62 13.58 7.45
CA VAL A 56 16.26 13.70 6.02
C VAL A 56 15.07 12.82 5.70
N ILE A 57 14.03 13.45 5.18
CA ILE A 57 12.85 12.76 4.65
C ILE A 57 13.04 12.57 3.15
N VAL A 58 12.89 11.34 2.69
CA VAL A 58 13.00 10.97 1.29
C VAL A 58 11.64 10.46 0.80
N GLU A 59 11.15 11.02 -0.30
CA GLU A 59 9.94 10.61 -0.98
C GLU A 59 10.18 9.44 -1.95
N LYS A 60 9.09 8.70 -2.27
CA LYS A 60 9.14 7.74 -3.38
C LYS A 60 9.35 8.48 -4.73
N PRO A 61 9.94 7.81 -5.71
CA PRO A 61 10.32 6.40 -5.80
C PRO A 61 11.70 6.11 -5.20
N PHE A 62 11.84 4.90 -4.62
CA PHE A 62 13.10 4.40 -4.10
C PHE A 62 13.71 3.38 -5.06
N GLY A 63 14.09 3.83 -6.24
CA GLY A 63 14.49 2.98 -7.35
C GLY A 63 13.32 2.55 -8.24
N ARG A 64 13.63 1.76 -9.28
CA ARG A 64 12.69 1.16 -10.24
C ARG A 64 12.73 -0.37 -10.23
N ASP A 65 13.81 -0.92 -9.69
CA ASP A 65 14.16 -2.32 -9.55
C ASP A 65 15.15 -2.48 -8.40
N LEU A 66 15.56 -3.72 -8.14
CA LEU A 66 16.51 -4.03 -7.07
C LEU A 66 17.86 -3.33 -7.26
N ALA A 67 18.37 -3.27 -8.49
CA ALA A 67 19.70 -2.70 -8.78
C ALA A 67 19.72 -1.20 -8.51
N SER A 68 18.79 -0.45 -9.08
CA SER A 68 18.69 1.01 -8.90
C SER A 68 18.33 1.40 -7.46
N SER A 69 17.55 0.58 -6.76
CA SER A 69 17.25 0.80 -5.35
C SER A 69 18.48 0.63 -4.47
N ARG A 70 19.30 -0.40 -4.72
CA ARG A 70 20.59 -0.61 -4.02
C ARG A 70 21.57 0.54 -4.29
N GLU A 71 21.66 0.98 -5.53
CA GLU A 71 22.52 2.11 -5.90
C GLU A 71 22.10 3.40 -5.17
N LEU A 72 20.81 3.73 -5.18
CA LEU A 72 20.26 4.88 -4.46
C LEU A 72 20.57 4.81 -2.97
N THR A 73 20.31 3.66 -2.36
CA THR A 73 20.53 3.44 -0.93
C THR A 73 22.00 3.53 -0.56
N ALA A 74 22.89 2.88 -1.34
CA ALA A 74 24.34 2.94 -1.13
C ALA A 74 24.87 4.37 -1.28
N SER A 75 24.34 5.13 -2.23
CA SER A 75 24.74 6.53 -2.46
C SER A 75 24.29 7.44 -1.31
N LEU A 76 23.09 7.24 -0.78
CA LEU A 76 22.61 7.99 0.38
C LEU A 76 23.39 7.64 1.66
N ALA A 77 23.69 6.35 1.85
CA ALA A 77 24.39 5.85 3.03
C ALA A 77 25.85 6.34 3.17
N GLN A 78 26.43 6.90 2.12
CA GLN A 78 27.77 7.51 2.19
C GLN A 78 27.82 8.72 3.14
N ASP A 79 26.71 9.45 3.25
CA ASP A 79 26.66 10.72 3.99
C ASP A 79 25.51 10.78 5.01
N LEU A 80 24.57 9.83 4.96
CA LEU A 80 23.40 9.78 5.82
C LEU A 80 23.30 8.41 6.48
N ALA A 81 23.37 8.36 7.80
CA ALA A 81 23.11 7.15 8.55
C ALA A 81 21.61 6.76 8.45
N GLU A 82 21.32 5.46 8.49
CA GLU A 82 19.95 4.94 8.41
C GLU A 82 19.07 5.51 9.54
N GLU A 83 19.65 5.75 10.72
CA GLU A 83 18.93 6.34 11.87
C GLU A 83 18.38 7.73 11.61
N TYR A 84 18.99 8.51 10.68
CA TYR A 84 18.55 9.87 10.32
C TYR A 84 17.82 9.93 8.98
N THR A 85 17.63 8.79 8.30
CA THR A 85 16.94 8.69 7.01
C THR A 85 15.51 8.20 7.21
N TYR A 86 14.53 8.97 6.75
CA TYR A 86 13.11 8.69 6.88
C TYR A 86 12.49 8.51 5.48
N ARG A 87 12.27 7.25 5.05
CA ARG A 87 11.63 6.96 3.76
C ARG A 87 10.12 6.90 3.94
N ILE A 88 9.42 7.85 3.33
CA ILE A 88 7.96 7.98 3.46
C ILE A 88 7.23 7.02 2.52
N ASP A 89 6.34 6.22 3.10
CA ASP A 89 5.16 5.71 2.44
C ASP A 89 3.92 6.29 3.14
N HIS A 90 3.23 7.21 2.49
CA HIS A 90 2.11 7.93 3.10
C HIS A 90 0.92 7.01 3.48
N TYR A 91 0.86 5.78 2.96
CA TYR A 91 -0.13 4.80 3.40
C TYR A 91 0.08 4.35 4.84
N LEU A 92 1.33 4.26 5.28
CA LEU A 92 1.66 3.92 6.68
C LEU A 92 1.19 5.00 7.66
N GLY A 93 1.13 6.27 7.24
CA GLY A 93 0.59 7.37 8.05
C GLY A 93 -0.94 7.45 8.11
N LYS A 94 -1.67 6.54 7.43
CA LYS A 94 -3.14 6.53 7.49
C LYS A 94 -3.64 5.89 8.78
N GLU A 95 -4.61 6.53 9.42
CA GLU A 95 -5.17 6.14 10.72
C GLU A 95 -5.55 4.65 10.80
N LEU A 96 -6.26 4.14 9.80
CA LEU A 96 -6.70 2.75 9.80
C LEU A 96 -5.57 1.74 9.54
N ILE A 97 -4.48 2.15 8.92
CA ILE A 97 -3.32 1.27 8.74
C ILE A 97 -2.61 1.09 10.08
N GLU A 98 -2.38 2.16 10.82
CA GLU A 98 -1.81 2.08 12.16
C GLU A 98 -2.72 1.28 13.11
N ASN A 99 -4.05 1.50 13.00
CA ASN A 99 -5.02 0.79 13.82
C ASN A 99 -5.06 -0.74 13.59
N ILE A 100 -4.48 -1.28 12.52
CA ILE A 100 -4.40 -2.74 12.31
C ILE A 100 -3.66 -3.40 13.47
N THR A 101 -2.57 -2.80 13.92
CA THR A 101 -1.77 -3.33 15.04
C THR A 101 -2.54 -3.27 16.36
N VAL A 102 -3.23 -2.17 16.62
CA VAL A 102 -4.10 -2.02 17.79
C VAL A 102 -5.24 -3.05 17.76
N LEU A 103 -5.91 -3.20 16.61
CA LEU A 103 -6.99 -4.18 16.44
C LEU A 103 -6.52 -5.60 16.78
N ARG A 104 -5.34 -5.98 16.30
CA ARG A 104 -4.79 -7.34 16.48
C ARG A 104 -4.24 -7.59 17.87
N PHE A 105 -3.41 -6.67 18.38
CA PHE A 105 -2.58 -6.94 19.55
C PHE A 105 -3.17 -6.42 20.87
N SER A 106 -4.23 -5.61 20.81
CA SER A 106 -4.91 -5.15 22.02
C SER A 106 -6.31 -5.74 22.24
N ASN A 107 -6.80 -6.61 21.33
CA ASN A 107 -8.14 -7.20 21.42
C ASN A 107 -8.08 -8.73 21.37
N ILE A 108 -8.32 -9.37 22.50
CA ILE A 108 -8.26 -10.83 22.67
C ILE A 108 -9.11 -11.62 21.68
N MET A 109 -10.20 -11.04 21.19
CA MET A 109 -11.09 -11.71 20.25
C MET A 109 -10.47 -11.89 18.85
N PHE A 110 -9.54 -11.02 18.42
CA PHE A 110 -8.91 -11.11 17.12
C PHE A 110 -7.66 -11.98 17.10
N GLN A 111 -6.94 -12.06 18.20
CA GLN A 111 -5.69 -12.81 18.28
C GLN A 111 -5.79 -14.26 17.77
N PRO A 112 -6.74 -15.11 18.22
CA PRO A 112 -6.87 -16.47 17.70
C PRO A 112 -7.36 -16.54 16.26
N LEU A 113 -8.15 -15.54 15.82
CA LEU A 113 -8.74 -15.54 14.48
C LEU A 113 -7.75 -15.16 13.38
N TRP A 114 -6.60 -14.55 13.72
CA TRP A 114 -5.67 -13.97 12.76
C TRP A 114 -4.64 -14.97 12.25
N SER A 115 -5.15 -16.05 11.65
CA SER A 115 -4.32 -17.13 11.12
C SER A 115 -5.06 -17.96 10.07
N ARG A 116 -4.32 -18.81 9.36
CA ARG A 116 -4.84 -19.79 8.38
C ARG A 116 -5.92 -20.72 8.93
N ALA A 117 -5.99 -20.89 10.26
CA ALA A 117 -7.01 -21.74 10.88
C ALA A 117 -8.42 -21.14 10.73
N TYR A 118 -8.53 -19.82 10.61
CA TYR A 118 -9.81 -19.11 10.54
C TYR A 118 -9.94 -18.26 9.27
N ILE A 119 -8.84 -17.69 8.76
CA ILE A 119 -8.84 -16.84 7.58
C ILE A 119 -8.68 -17.70 6.33
N ARG A 120 -9.64 -17.58 5.41
CA ARG A 120 -9.68 -18.28 4.12
C ARG A 120 -8.87 -17.54 3.05
N ASN A 121 -8.99 -16.22 3.00
CA ASN A 121 -8.23 -15.34 2.10
C ASN A 121 -8.21 -13.92 2.62
N VAL A 122 -7.26 -13.15 2.09
CA VAL A 122 -7.13 -11.71 2.32
C VAL A 122 -7.12 -11.00 0.98
N GLN A 123 -7.90 -9.95 0.82
CA GLN A 123 -7.92 -9.11 -0.37
C GLN A 123 -7.44 -7.71 -0.01
N ILE A 124 -6.42 -7.22 -0.71
CA ILE A 124 -5.88 -5.86 -0.54
C ILE A 124 -6.12 -5.12 -1.85
N CYS A 125 -7.06 -4.19 -1.84
CA CYS A 125 -7.55 -3.54 -3.04
C CYS A 125 -7.27 -2.05 -3.01
N PHE A 126 -6.75 -1.54 -4.14
CA PHE A 126 -6.63 -0.13 -4.44
C PHE A 126 -7.30 0.17 -5.77
N SER A 127 -8.21 1.10 -5.80
CA SER A 127 -9.00 1.44 -6.97
C SER A 127 -9.14 2.96 -7.08
N GLU A 128 -8.84 3.50 -8.25
CA GLU A 128 -9.09 4.89 -8.62
C GLU A 128 -10.12 4.95 -9.75
N ASN A 129 -11.10 5.84 -9.62
CA ASN A 129 -12.15 6.03 -10.63
C ASN A 129 -11.81 7.10 -11.67
N PHE A 130 -10.54 7.51 -11.71
CA PHE A 130 -9.97 8.41 -12.70
C PHE A 130 -8.72 7.76 -13.34
N GLY A 131 -8.34 8.23 -14.52
CA GLY A 131 -7.18 7.76 -15.25
C GLY A 131 -5.87 8.47 -14.86
N THR A 132 -4.96 8.63 -15.80
CA THR A 132 -3.71 9.36 -15.60
C THR A 132 -3.84 10.87 -15.81
N GLU A 133 -4.84 11.30 -16.57
CA GLU A 133 -5.31 12.68 -16.73
C GLU A 133 -4.18 13.70 -16.96
N GLY A 134 -3.43 13.56 -18.07
CA GLY A 134 -2.32 14.44 -18.46
C GLY A 134 -1.00 14.16 -17.75
N ARG A 135 -0.94 13.14 -16.89
CA ARG A 135 0.28 12.62 -16.26
C ARG A 135 0.71 11.27 -16.81
N GLY A 136 0.14 10.86 -17.95
CA GLY A 136 0.37 9.56 -18.56
C GLY A 136 1.84 9.29 -18.85
N GLY A 137 2.57 10.25 -19.40
CA GLY A 137 4.00 10.11 -19.69
C GLY A 137 4.88 9.91 -18.45
N TYR A 138 4.53 10.52 -17.32
CA TYR A 138 5.20 10.24 -16.05
C TYR A 138 4.86 8.82 -15.56
N PHE A 139 3.57 8.47 -15.58
CA PHE A 139 3.09 7.17 -15.12
C PHE A 139 3.64 6.02 -15.97
N ASP A 140 3.84 6.23 -17.27
CA ASP A 140 4.35 5.24 -18.22
C ASP A 140 5.72 4.69 -17.84
N ASN A 141 6.52 5.50 -17.17
CA ASN A 141 7.83 5.09 -16.68
C ASN A 141 7.79 4.15 -15.46
N TYR A 142 6.65 4.05 -14.79
CA TYR A 142 6.52 3.29 -13.53
C TYR A 142 5.50 2.16 -13.64
N GLY A 143 4.32 2.43 -14.20
CA GLY A 143 3.19 1.52 -14.21
C GLY A 143 2.62 1.28 -12.82
N ILE A 144 1.47 0.61 -12.74
CA ILE A 144 0.70 0.44 -11.50
C ILE A 144 1.44 -0.40 -10.45
N ILE A 145 2.30 -1.34 -10.88
CA ILE A 145 3.03 -2.21 -9.96
C ILE A 145 4.04 -1.39 -9.15
N ARG A 146 4.89 -0.60 -9.83
CA ARG A 146 5.86 0.29 -9.16
C ARG A 146 5.20 1.46 -8.44
N ASP A 147 4.08 1.97 -8.97
CA ASP A 147 3.40 3.13 -8.36
C ASP A 147 2.67 2.78 -7.07
N VAL A 148 2.08 1.58 -6.95
CA VAL A 148 1.16 1.24 -5.87
C VAL A 148 1.46 -0.10 -5.19
N MET A 149 1.77 -1.17 -5.95
CA MET A 149 1.76 -2.52 -5.38
C MET A 149 3.04 -2.84 -4.61
N GLN A 150 4.20 -2.53 -5.17
CA GLN A 150 5.51 -2.80 -4.58
C GLN A 150 5.77 -1.98 -3.30
N ASN A 151 5.08 -0.87 -3.13
CA ASN A 151 5.18 0.02 -1.97
C ASN A 151 3.92 -0.07 -1.09
N HIS A 152 2.94 0.78 -1.33
CA HIS A 152 1.77 0.95 -0.46
C HIS A 152 1.09 -0.38 -0.09
N LEU A 153 0.76 -1.22 -1.07
CA LEU A 153 -0.01 -2.44 -0.79
C LEU A 153 0.84 -3.52 -0.14
N LEU A 154 2.12 -3.63 -0.51
CA LEU A 154 3.04 -4.55 0.15
C LEU A 154 3.29 -4.14 1.61
N GLN A 155 3.46 -2.86 1.90
CA GLN A 155 3.62 -2.36 3.26
C GLN A 155 2.39 -2.63 4.12
N VAL A 156 1.20 -2.39 3.57
CA VAL A 156 -0.08 -2.73 4.21
C VAL A 156 -0.17 -4.24 4.48
N MET A 157 0.21 -5.07 3.51
CA MET A 157 0.22 -6.53 3.65
C MET A 157 1.20 -6.98 4.74
N ALA A 158 2.41 -6.40 4.78
CA ALA A 158 3.42 -6.75 5.78
C ALA A 158 2.93 -6.42 7.19
N LEU A 159 2.37 -5.24 7.40
CA LEU A 159 1.82 -4.81 8.69
C LEU A 159 0.61 -5.68 9.12
N PHE A 160 -0.24 -6.04 8.15
CA PHE A 160 -1.37 -6.94 8.37
C PHE A 160 -0.92 -8.34 8.80
N ALA A 161 0.13 -8.88 8.18
CA ALA A 161 0.52 -10.27 8.29
C ALA A 161 1.62 -10.54 9.32
N MET A 162 2.31 -9.52 9.83
CA MET A 162 3.44 -9.67 10.77
C MET A 162 3.05 -10.38 12.06
N GLU A 163 4.00 -10.97 12.74
CA GLU A 163 3.81 -11.46 14.12
C GLU A 163 3.75 -10.28 15.10
N GLU A 164 3.32 -10.54 16.32
CA GLU A 164 3.35 -9.54 17.38
C GLU A 164 4.81 -9.17 17.69
N PRO A 165 5.18 -7.88 17.56
CA PRO A 165 6.55 -7.45 17.84
C PRO A 165 6.86 -7.53 19.34
N ALA A 166 8.15 -7.64 19.68
CA ALA A 166 8.61 -7.73 21.08
C ALA A 166 8.28 -6.47 21.89
N SER A 167 8.22 -5.32 21.22
CA SER A 167 7.83 -4.03 21.78
C SER A 167 7.21 -3.12 20.72
N LEU A 168 6.78 -1.92 21.11
CA LEU A 168 6.35 -0.87 20.17
C LEU A 168 7.52 -0.05 19.62
N ASP A 169 8.76 -0.44 19.89
CA ASP A 169 9.92 0.20 19.29
C ASP A 169 9.94 0.02 17.77
N ALA A 170 10.45 1.02 17.07
CA ALA A 170 10.44 1.04 15.62
C ALA A 170 11.19 -0.15 15.01
N GLU A 171 12.30 -0.57 15.62
CA GLU A 171 13.11 -1.68 15.12
C GLU A 171 12.36 -3.01 15.25
N ASP A 172 11.72 -3.29 16.39
CA ASP A 172 10.96 -4.51 16.63
C ASP A 172 9.80 -4.65 15.62
N ILE A 173 9.09 -3.55 15.35
CA ILE A 173 7.99 -3.53 14.35
C ILE A 173 8.53 -3.79 12.94
N ARG A 174 9.63 -3.12 12.55
CA ARG A 174 10.22 -3.25 11.22
C ARG A 174 10.84 -4.63 11.01
N ASP A 175 11.41 -5.25 12.04
CA ASP A 175 11.92 -6.62 11.99
C ASP A 175 10.80 -7.62 11.66
N GLU A 176 9.64 -7.49 12.29
CA GLU A 176 8.50 -8.36 11.99
C GLU A 176 7.95 -8.14 10.57
N LYS A 177 7.94 -6.90 10.07
CA LYS A 177 7.58 -6.61 8.68
C LYS A 177 8.54 -7.26 7.68
N VAL A 178 9.86 -7.15 7.92
CA VAL A 178 10.88 -7.78 7.08
C VAL A 178 10.73 -9.31 7.06
N LYS A 179 10.45 -9.94 8.19
CA LYS A 179 10.18 -11.38 8.27
C LYS A 179 9.02 -11.80 7.37
N VAL A 180 7.93 -11.02 7.35
CA VAL A 180 6.81 -11.29 6.45
C VAL A 180 7.25 -11.23 4.99
N ILE A 181 7.89 -10.12 4.59
CA ILE A 181 8.28 -9.90 3.18
C ILE A 181 9.22 -11.03 2.70
N ARG A 182 10.19 -11.43 3.53
CA ARG A 182 11.09 -12.57 3.25
C ARG A 182 10.40 -13.91 3.16
N SER A 183 9.26 -14.06 3.81
CA SER A 183 8.47 -15.29 3.79
C SER A 183 7.50 -15.36 2.61
N ILE A 184 7.37 -14.30 1.82
CA ILE A 184 6.56 -14.34 0.59
C ILE A 184 7.35 -15.16 -0.44
N ARG A 185 6.70 -16.21 -0.98
CA ARG A 185 7.30 -16.98 -2.07
C ARG A 185 7.44 -16.14 -3.34
N PRO A 186 8.39 -16.48 -4.24
CA PRO A 186 8.47 -15.85 -5.55
C PRO A 186 7.12 -15.84 -6.25
N ILE A 187 6.77 -14.71 -6.84
CA ILE A 187 5.47 -14.54 -7.52
C ILE A 187 5.50 -15.34 -8.82
N ASP A 188 4.54 -16.24 -8.99
CA ASP A 188 4.35 -16.96 -10.24
C ASP A 188 3.64 -16.06 -11.26
N MET A 189 4.13 -16.00 -12.49
CA MET A 189 3.51 -15.19 -13.56
C MET A 189 2.10 -15.68 -13.92
N ASP A 190 1.78 -16.96 -13.70
CA ASP A 190 0.41 -17.49 -13.81
C ASP A 190 -0.55 -16.88 -12.78
N ASP A 191 -0.03 -16.30 -11.74
CA ASP A 191 -0.78 -15.59 -10.69
C ASP A 191 -0.75 -14.06 -10.85
N VAL A 192 -0.33 -13.55 -12.01
CA VAL A 192 -0.28 -12.14 -12.35
C VAL A 192 -1.23 -11.83 -13.51
N VAL A 193 -2.04 -10.81 -13.34
CA VAL A 193 -2.92 -10.27 -14.39
C VAL A 193 -2.61 -8.81 -14.58
N LEU A 194 -2.32 -8.43 -15.82
CA LEU A 194 -2.06 -7.05 -16.22
C LEU A 194 -3.23 -6.49 -17.00
N GLY A 195 -3.55 -5.22 -16.79
CA GLY A 195 -4.62 -4.54 -17.52
C GLY A 195 -4.25 -3.12 -17.91
N GLN A 196 -4.85 -2.63 -19.00
CA GLN A 196 -4.74 -1.24 -19.44
C GLN A 196 -6.14 -0.72 -19.80
N TYR A 197 -6.52 0.45 -19.27
CA TYR A 197 -7.84 1.00 -19.56
C TYR A 197 -7.91 1.57 -20.98
N LYS A 198 -9.01 1.26 -21.66
CA LYS A 198 -9.39 1.85 -22.93
C LYS A 198 -10.54 2.82 -22.77
N GLY A 199 -10.65 3.75 -23.71
CA GLY A 199 -11.72 4.73 -23.73
C GLY A 199 -13.10 4.08 -23.73
N ARG A 200 -14.08 4.82 -23.19
CA ARG A 200 -15.48 4.44 -23.16
C ARG A 200 -16.36 5.63 -23.49
N ARG A 201 -17.41 5.39 -24.26
CA ARG A 201 -18.49 6.35 -24.44
C ARG A 201 -19.58 6.10 -23.39
N ASP A 202 -19.98 7.14 -22.67
CA ASP A 202 -21.03 7.11 -21.65
C ASP A 202 -22.05 8.23 -21.97
N GLY A 203 -23.07 7.88 -22.77
CA GLY A 203 -23.93 8.86 -23.39
C GLY A 203 -23.15 9.80 -24.30
N ASP A 204 -23.26 11.11 -24.09
CA ASP A 204 -22.52 12.13 -24.84
C ASP A 204 -21.11 12.35 -24.33
N LYS A 205 -20.75 11.80 -23.16
CA LYS A 205 -19.43 11.94 -22.58
C LYS A 205 -18.47 10.89 -23.12
N VAL A 206 -17.33 11.33 -23.63
CA VAL A 206 -16.21 10.45 -24.01
C VAL A 206 -15.22 10.43 -22.86
N LEU A 207 -14.99 9.24 -22.30
CA LEU A 207 -13.95 8.97 -21.32
C LEU A 207 -12.72 8.45 -22.08
N PRO A 208 -11.57 9.15 -22.02
CA PRO A 208 -10.38 8.78 -22.81
C PRO A 208 -9.75 7.46 -22.32
N GLY A 209 -9.14 6.71 -23.22
CA GLY A 209 -8.26 5.60 -22.88
C GLY A 209 -6.87 6.06 -22.47
N TYR A 210 -6.06 5.12 -21.97
CA TYR A 210 -4.69 5.42 -21.57
C TYR A 210 -3.83 5.92 -22.72
N LEU A 211 -3.97 5.29 -23.89
CA LEU A 211 -3.23 5.63 -25.11
C LEU A 211 -3.76 6.88 -25.82
N ASP A 212 -4.88 7.45 -25.35
CA ASP A 212 -5.41 8.71 -25.87
C ASP A 212 -4.74 9.94 -25.21
N ASP A 213 -3.93 9.74 -24.17
CA ASP A 213 -3.13 10.80 -23.54
C ASP A 213 -1.89 11.09 -24.41
N GLU A 214 -1.76 12.30 -24.91
CA GLU A 214 -0.69 12.74 -25.80
C GLU A 214 0.71 12.58 -25.22
N THR A 215 0.83 12.50 -23.89
CA THR A 215 2.12 12.31 -23.20
C THR A 215 2.56 10.86 -23.11
N VAL A 216 1.65 9.90 -23.42
CA VAL A 216 1.94 8.46 -23.40
C VAL A 216 2.57 8.05 -24.75
N PRO A 217 3.66 7.27 -24.73
CA PRO A 217 4.24 6.74 -25.97
C PRO A 217 3.25 5.90 -26.78
N VAL A 218 3.28 6.07 -28.10
CA VAL A 218 2.41 5.32 -28.99
C VAL A 218 2.66 3.83 -28.83
N GLY A 219 1.58 3.06 -28.60
CA GLY A 219 1.65 1.61 -28.43
C GLY A 219 2.23 1.16 -27.08
N SER A 220 2.26 2.04 -26.07
CA SER A 220 2.69 1.68 -24.73
C SER A 220 1.93 0.48 -24.19
N LYS A 221 2.66 -0.47 -23.60
CA LYS A 221 2.15 -1.64 -22.88
C LYS A 221 2.16 -1.46 -21.36
N CYS A 222 2.36 -0.23 -20.88
CA CYS A 222 2.39 0.08 -19.47
C CYS A 222 1.07 -0.36 -18.78
N PRO A 223 1.12 -1.22 -17.74
CA PRO A 223 -0.09 -1.64 -17.07
C PRO A 223 -0.64 -0.53 -16.16
N THR A 224 -1.91 -0.18 -16.37
CA THR A 224 -2.67 0.73 -15.51
C THR A 224 -3.51 -0.01 -14.48
N PHE A 225 -3.49 -1.33 -14.54
CA PHE A 225 -4.10 -2.27 -13.60
C PHE A 225 -3.20 -3.49 -13.46
N ALA A 226 -3.10 -3.99 -12.23
CA ALA A 226 -2.56 -5.31 -11.98
C ALA A 226 -3.32 -6.00 -10.85
N ALA A 227 -3.42 -7.33 -10.94
CA ALA A 227 -3.88 -8.19 -9.84
C ALA A 227 -2.90 -9.35 -9.68
N MET A 228 -2.63 -9.73 -8.45
CA MET A 228 -1.70 -10.81 -8.10
C MET A 228 -2.22 -11.64 -6.94
N ALA A 229 -1.89 -12.94 -6.94
CA ALA A 229 -2.03 -13.79 -5.78
C ALA A 229 -0.64 -14.01 -5.15
N LEU A 230 -0.51 -13.66 -3.87
CA LEU A 230 0.72 -13.80 -3.08
C LEU A 230 0.51 -14.82 -1.98
N PHE A 231 1.56 -15.52 -1.59
CA PHE A 231 1.52 -16.50 -0.51
C PHE A 231 2.68 -16.28 0.44
N ILE A 232 2.40 -16.39 1.74
CA ILE A 232 3.39 -16.24 2.80
C ILE A 232 3.67 -17.62 3.38
N ASP A 233 4.89 -18.13 3.16
CA ASP A 233 5.32 -19.47 3.56
C ASP A 233 5.80 -19.47 5.02
N ASN A 234 4.85 -19.33 5.94
CA ASN A 234 5.09 -19.45 7.37
C ASN A 234 3.92 -20.17 8.08
N ALA A 235 4.11 -20.53 9.33
CA ALA A 235 3.12 -21.32 10.10
C ALA A 235 1.74 -20.63 10.21
N ARG A 236 1.72 -19.31 10.23
CA ARG A 236 0.48 -18.51 10.36
C ARG A 236 -0.33 -18.47 9.07
N TRP A 237 0.35 -18.37 7.91
CA TRP A 237 -0.28 -18.01 6.64
C TRP A 237 -0.18 -19.06 5.55
N ASP A 238 0.54 -20.16 5.77
CA ASP A 238 0.71 -21.21 4.77
C ASP A 238 -0.64 -21.64 4.16
N GLY A 239 -0.75 -21.56 2.82
CA GLY A 239 -1.95 -21.88 2.05
C GLY A 239 -3.03 -20.80 2.01
N VAL A 240 -2.87 -19.65 2.67
CA VAL A 240 -3.82 -18.53 2.57
C VAL A 240 -3.45 -17.64 1.38
N PRO A 241 -4.31 -17.49 0.36
CA PRO A 241 -4.07 -16.56 -0.73
C PRO A 241 -4.29 -15.12 -0.27
N PHE A 242 -3.28 -14.27 -0.51
CA PHE A 242 -3.35 -12.83 -0.40
C PHE A 242 -3.54 -12.25 -1.81
N LEU A 243 -4.75 -11.83 -2.12
CA LEU A 243 -5.10 -11.28 -3.42
C LEU A 243 -4.89 -9.75 -3.40
N MET A 244 -3.90 -9.29 -4.12
CA MET A 244 -3.58 -7.88 -4.24
C MET A 244 -4.07 -7.34 -5.58
N LYS A 245 -4.76 -6.19 -5.58
CA LYS A 245 -5.29 -5.55 -6.79
C LYS A 245 -5.11 -4.04 -6.72
N ALA A 246 -4.57 -3.48 -7.80
CA ALA A 246 -4.47 -2.03 -7.98
C ALA A 246 -4.88 -1.62 -9.40
N GLY A 247 -5.59 -0.51 -9.55
CA GLY A 247 -5.96 -0.03 -10.90
C GLY A 247 -6.51 1.38 -10.94
N LYS A 248 -6.33 2.00 -12.12
CA LYS A 248 -6.86 3.31 -12.49
C LYS A 248 -8.08 3.18 -13.40
N ALA A 249 -8.85 4.25 -13.54
CA ALA A 249 -10.06 4.31 -14.38
C ALA A 249 -11.04 3.17 -14.08
N LEU A 250 -11.17 2.76 -12.83
CA LEU A 250 -12.11 1.76 -12.35
C LEU A 250 -13.47 2.39 -11.98
N HIS A 251 -14.43 1.55 -11.62
CA HIS A 251 -15.81 1.97 -11.35
C HIS A 251 -15.99 2.80 -10.07
N LYS A 252 -15.05 2.71 -9.12
CA LYS A 252 -15.10 3.46 -7.85
C LYS A 252 -13.69 3.75 -7.32
N ARG A 253 -13.57 4.82 -6.52
CA ARG A 253 -12.35 5.10 -5.74
C ARG A 253 -12.45 4.41 -4.39
N GLN A 254 -11.49 3.52 -4.09
CA GLN A 254 -11.50 2.74 -2.85
C GLN A 254 -10.13 2.16 -2.55
N ALA A 255 -9.75 2.18 -1.26
CA ALA A 255 -8.67 1.34 -0.75
C ALA A 255 -9.19 0.58 0.48
N GLU A 256 -9.08 -0.74 0.48
CA GLU A 256 -9.56 -1.58 1.58
C GLU A 256 -8.78 -2.87 1.71
N ILE A 257 -8.79 -3.41 2.91
CA ILE A 257 -8.39 -4.79 3.24
C ILE A 257 -9.66 -5.54 3.57
N ARG A 258 -9.89 -6.65 2.89
CA ARG A 258 -11.02 -7.54 3.15
C ARG A 258 -10.50 -8.90 3.58
N ILE A 259 -10.92 -9.34 4.74
CA ILE A 259 -10.54 -10.61 5.35
C ILE A 259 -11.77 -11.51 5.34
N GLN A 260 -11.71 -12.62 4.61
CA GLN A 260 -12.78 -13.62 4.59
C GLN A 260 -12.41 -14.78 5.48
N PHE A 261 -13.32 -15.12 6.39
CA PHE A 261 -13.15 -16.24 7.28
C PHE A 261 -13.65 -17.56 6.65
N HIS A 262 -13.20 -18.68 7.18
CA HIS A 262 -13.76 -19.98 6.82
C HIS A 262 -15.24 -20.08 7.18
N HIS A 263 -15.94 -20.96 6.51
CA HIS A 263 -17.34 -21.25 6.84
C HIS A 263 -17.46 -21.86 8.22
N ALA A 264 -18.54 -21.52 8.95
CA ALA A 264 -18.83 -22.14 10.23
C ALA A 264 -19.04 -23.66 10.04
N PRO A 265 -18.23 -24.52 10.69
CA PRO A 265 -18.40 -25.97 10.61
C PRO A 265 -19.77 -26.37 11.11
N GLY A 266 -20.44 -27.30 10.41
CA GLY A 266 -21.75 -27.82 10.84
C GLY A 266 -22.86 -26.75 10.89
N ASN A 267 -22.78 -25.69 10.09
CA ASN A 267 -23.74 -24.57 10.10
C ASN A 267 -25.19 -25.07 9.94
N LEU A 268 -25.98 -25.02 11.02
CA LEU A 268 -27.37 -25.44 11.09
C LEU A 268 -28.28 -24.61 10.16
N TYR A 269 -27.90 -23.40 9.85
CA TYR A 269 -28.66 -22.45 9.05
C TYR A 269 -28.28 -22.43 7.56
N LYS A 270 -27.45 -23.38 7.11
CA LYS A 270 -26.95 -23.42 5.73
C LYS A 270 -28.10 -23.44 4.70
N LYS A 271 -29.22 -24.10 5.01
CA LYS A 271 -30.40 -24.16 4.12
C LYS A 271 -31.11 -22.79 4.00
N GLN A 272 -31.11 -22.01 5.07
CA GLN A 272 -31.74 -20.68 5.12
C GLN A 272 -30.90 -19.59 4.47
N LEU A 273 -29.58 -19.77 4.41
CA LEU A 273 -28.63 -18.84 3.80
C LEU A 273 -28.55 -18.97 2.27
N GLY A 274 -29.18 -19.99 1.69
CA GLY A 274 -29.17 -20.23 0.24
C GLY A 274 -27.89 -20.88 -0.26
N SER A 275 -27.83 -21.06 -1.60
CA SER A 275 -26.71 -21.75 -2.26
C SER A 275 -25.50 -20.86 -2.56
N SER A 276 -25.57 -19.55 -2.34
CA SER A 276 -24.44 -18.68 -2.62
C SER A 276 -23.35 -18.91 -1.56
N SER A 277 -22.16 -19.27 -2.00
CA SER A 277 -21.02 -19.54 -1.11
C SER A 277 -20.64 -18.31 -0.26
N ASP A 278 -20.94 -17.11 -0.74
CA ASP A 278 -20.56 -15.85 -0.11
C ASP A 278 -21.40 -15.50 1.11
N MET A 279 -22.70 -15.87 1.09
CA MET A 279 -23.62 -15.70 2.24
C MET A 279 -23.26 -16.55 3.45
N ASN A 280 -22.32 -17.48 3.33
CA ASN A 280 -21.96 -18.42 4.42
C ASN A 280 -20.68 -18.04 5.16
N SER A 281 -19.90 -17.06 4.67
CA SER A 281 -18.66 -16.62 5.31
C SER A 281 -18.83 -15.26 5.98
N ASN A 282 -18.18 -15.10 7.13
CA ASN A 282 -18.04 -13.80 7.75
C ASN A 282 -16.88 -13.05 7.11
N GLU A 283 -16.94 -11.74 7.15
CA GLU A 283 -15.89 -10.87 6.64
C GLU A 283 -15.58 -9.75 7.63
N LEU A 284 -14.29 -9.46 7.81
CA LEU A 284 -13.84 -8.23 8.43
C LEU A 284 -13.28 -7.33 7.31
N VAL A 285 -13.79 -6.11 7.21
CA VAL A 285 -13.35 -5.15 6.20
C VAL A 285 -12.79 -3.91 6.87
N ILE A 286 -11.58 -3.54 6.49
CA ILE A 286 -10.90 -2.31 6.91
C ILE A 286 -10.87 -1.41 5.68
N ARG A 287 -11.72 -0.41 5.64
CA ARG A 287 -11.81 0.55 4.53
C ARG A 287 -10.93 1.75 4.82
N ILE A 288 -9.78 1.79 4.16
CA ILE A 288 -8.74 2.79 4.36
C ILE A 288 -9.17 4.15 3.79
N GLN A 289 -9.86 4.15 2.64
CA GLN A 289 -10.41 5.36 1.98
C GLN A 289 -11.42 4.98 0.88
N PRO A 290 -12.39 5.85 0.53
CA PRO A 290 -12.89 6.96 1.33
C PRO A 290 -13.77 6.47 2.49
N ASN A 291 -14.14 7.38 3.39
CA ASN A 291 -15.03 7.07 4.53
C ASN A 291 -14.48 5.93 5.37
N GLU A 292 -13.36 6.21 6.02
CA GLU A 292 -12.60 5.32 6.89
C GLU A 292 -13.53 4.58 7.83
N SER A 293 -13.54 3.25 7.75
CA SER A 293 -14.40 2.40 8.57
C SER A 293 -13.85 1.00 8.76
N ILE A 294 -14.21 0.38 9.87
CA ILE A 294 -14.00 -1.05 10.12
C ILE A 294 -15.37 -1.66 10.34
N TYR A 295 -15.72 -2.67 9.55
CA TYR A 295 -16.98 -3.38 9.77
C TYR A 295 -16.81 -4.89 9.70
N LEU A 296 -17.58 -5.57 10.55
CA LEU A 296 -17.66 -7.02 10.60
C LEU A 296 -18.99 -7.45 9.99
N ARG A 297 -18.93 -8.19 8.88
CA ARG A 297 -20.10 -8.75 8.21
C ARG A 297 -20.48 -10.10 8.81
N VAL A 298 -21.65 -10.19 9.36
CA VAL A 298 -22.16 -11.38 10.06
C VAL A 298 -23.54 -11.76 9.55
N ASN A 299 -23.89 -13.02 9.72
CA ASN A 299 -25.25 -13.49 9.43
C ASN A 299 -26.16 -13.19 10.60
N SER A 300 -27.28 -12.53 10.36
CA SER A 300 -28.28 -12.15 11.35
C SER A 300 -29.67 -12.64 10.98
N LYS A 301 -30.49 -12.91 12.00
CA LYS A 301 -31.92 -13.17 11.76
C LYS A 301 -32.62 -11.85 11.43
N ILE A 302 -33.38 -11.82 10.33
CA ILE A 302 -34.29 -10.72 10.04
C ILE A 302 -35.40 -10.69 11.10
N PRO A 303 -35.70 -9.53 11.70
CA PRO A 303 -36.81 -9.41 12.66
C PRO A 303 -38.12 -9.88 12.06
N GLY A 304 -38.95 -10.59 12.87
CA GLY A 304 -40.25 -11.13 12.48
C GLY A 304 -40.47 -12.56 12.97
N LEU A 305 -41.64 -13.14 12.62
CA LEU A 305 -42.07 -14.46 13.06
C LEU A 305 -41.33 -15.64 12.37
N GLY A 306 -40.80 -15.40 11.17
CA GLY A 306 -40.06 -16.41 10.42
C GLY A 306 -38.57 -16.48 10.77
N MET A 307 -37.89 -17.54 10.29
CA MET A 307 -36.43 -17.75 10.43
C MET A 307 -35.71 -17.37 9.12
N ARG A 308 -35.88 -16.12 8.66
CA ARG A 308 -35.12 -15.60 7.53
C ARG A 308 -33.82 -14.99 8.02
N LEU A 309 -32.73 -15.24 7.31
CA LEU A 309 -31.40 -14.71 7.61
C LEU A 309 -30.97 -13.72 6.54
N ASP A 310 -30.14 -12.77 6.93
CA ASP A 310 -29.48 -11.82 6.05
C ASP A 310 -28.08 -11.49 6.57
N GLN A 311 -27.23 -10.97 5.73
CA GLN A 311 -25.95 -10.44 6.15
C GLN A 311 -26.10 -9.01 6.66
N THR A 312 -25.55 -8.75 7.84
CA THR A 312 -25.61 -7.44 8.52
C THR A 312 -24.20 -7.00 8.86
N ASP A 313 -23.92 -5.70 8.67
CA ASP A 313 -22.63 -5.13 9.01
C ASP A 313 -22.68 -4.52 10.42
N LEU A 314 -21.72 -4.91 11.27
CA LEU A 314 -21.41 -4.23 12.53
C LEU A 314 -20.31 -3.21 12.21
N ASP A 315 -20.68 -1.95 12.10
CA ASP A 315 -19.88 -0.90 11.47
C ASP A 315 -19.37 0.14 12.48
N LEU A 316 -18.06 0.38 12.45
CA LEU A 316 -17.38 1.49 13.11
C LEU A 316 -16.94 2.51 12.05
N GLN A 317 -17.72 3.56 11.87
CA GLN A 317 -17.38 4.68 10.99
C GLN A 317 -16.61 5.74 11.77
N TYR A 318 -15.36 6.00 11.34
CA TYR A 318 -14.47 6.93 12.06
C TYR A 318 -15.01 8.34 12.11
N LYS A 319 -15.53 8.86 10.98
CA LYS A 319 -16.10 10.22 10.91
C LYS A 319 -17.33 10.42 11.80
N THR A 320 -18.08 9.35 12.06
CA THR A 320 -19.26 9.40 12.93
C THR A 320 -18.89 9.25 14.40
N LYS A 321 -17.90 8.39 14.70
CA LYS A 321 -17.48 8.07 16.06
C LYS A 321 -16.53 9.11 16.62
N PHE A 322 -15.59 9.58 15.79
CA PHE A 322 -14.56 10.55 16.14
C PHE A 322 -14.80 11.84 15.36
N ASN A 323 -14.48 12.99 15.94
CA ASN A 323 -14.62 14.26 15.23
C ASN A 323 -13.70 14.29 14.01
N ALA A 324 -14.24 14.50 12.82
CA ALA A 324 -13.46 14.51 11.57
C ALA A 324 -12.35 15.59 11.55
N ALA A 325 -12.51 16.66 12.34
CA ALA A 325 -11.49 17.70 12.50
C ALA A 325 -10.26 17.25 13.33
N GLU A 326 -10.37 16.13 14.02
CA GLU A 326 -9.28 15.55 14.84
C GLU A 326 -8.49 14.46 14.12
N LEU A 327 -8.87 14.10 12.88
CA LEU A 327 -8.14 13.11 12.09
C LEU A 327 -7.04 13.81 11.27
N PRO A 328 -5.75 13.67 11.65
CA PRO A 328 -4.67 14.29 10.93
C PRO A 328 -4.52 13.70 9.53
N ASP A 329 -3.99 14.49 8.60
CA ASP A 329 -3.54 13.97 7.32
C ASP A 329 -2.32 13.05 7.51
N ALA A 330 -2.15 12.08 6.61
CA ALA A 330 -1.04 11.13 6.69
C ALA A 330 0.34 11.80 6.69
N TYR A 331 0.51 12.87 5.91
CA TYR A 331 1.76 13.63 5.87
C TYR A 331 1.99 14.46 7.13
N GLU A 332 0.93 15.07 7.68
CA GLU A 332 1.01 15.80 8.95
C GLU A 332 1.53 14.89 10.07
N ARG A 333 0.98 13.68 10.18
CA ARG A 333 1.42 12.65 11.12
C ARG A 333 2.89 12.28 10.91
N LEU A 334 3.26 11.87 9.68
CA LEU A 334 4.61 11.42 9.37
C LEU A 334 5.66 12.52 9.61
N ILE A 335 5.36 13.78 9.29
CA ILE A 335 6.28 14.89 9.58
C ILE A 335 6.43 15.08 11.10
N LEU A 336 5.35 14.97 11.87
CA LEU A 336 5.41 15.05 13.33
C LEU A 336 6.23 13.89 13.92
N ASP A 337 6.07 12.67 13.38
CA ASP A 337 6.86 11.50 13.78
C ASP A 337 8.36 11.72 13.52
N VAL A 338 8.71 12.32 12.36
CA VAL A 338 10.10 12.69 12.10
C VAL A 338 10.60 13.71 13.11
N VAL A 339 9.80 14.70 13.50
CA VAL A 339 10.18 15.69 14.52
C VAL A 339 10.42 15.02 15.87
N ASN A 340 9.61 14.01 16.21
CA ASN A 340 9.73 13.26 17.47
C ASN A 340 10.80 12.14 17.44
N GLY A 341 11.35 11.82 16.26
CA GLY A 341 12.31 10.71 16.09
C GLY A 341 11.65 9.33 16.00
N ASP A 342 10.34 9.27 15.87
CA ASP A 342 9.61 8.01 15.71
C ASP A 342 9.75 7.46 14.29
N LYS A 343 10.24 6.25 14.18
CA LYS A 343 10.50 5.58 12.90
C LYS A 343 9.56 4.41 12.59
N ARG A 344 8.54 4.16 13.41
CA ARG A 344 7.64 3.01 13.28
C ARG A 344 6.93 2.95 11.92
N LEU A 345 6.61 4.11 11.34
CA LEU A 345 5.86 4.26 10.09
C LEU A 345 6.75 4.55 8.87
N PHE A 346 8.08 4.38 8.99
CA PHE A 346 9.02 4.64 7.91
C PHE A 346 9.67 3.35 7.43
N ILE A 347 9.92 3.29 6.12
CA ILE A 347 10.50 2.11 5.48
C ILE A 347 11.99 2.02 5.81
N ARG A 348 12.42 0.87 6.32
CA ARG A 348 13.83 0.56 6.53
C ARG A 348 14.46 0.02 5.25
N ASN A 349 15.76 0.16 5.11
CA ASN A 349 16.49 -0.23 3.91
C ASN A 349 16.31 -1.70 3.53
N ASP A 350 16.36 -2.62 4.50
CA ASP A 350 16.19 -4.05 4.26
C ASP A 350 14.76 -4.43 3.86
N GLU A 351 13.72 -3.74 4.38
CA GLU A 351 12.35 -3.88 3.89
C GLU A 351 12.25 -3.53 2.40
N LEU A 352 12.88 -2.41 2.03
CA LEU A 352 12.91 -1.93 0.66
C LEU A 352 13.64 -2.92 -0.28
N GLU A 353 14.76 -3.46 0.17
CA GLU A 353 15.53 -4.44 -0.58
C GLU A 353 14.73 -5.73 -0.80
N GLU A 354 14.10 -6.27 0.24
CA GLU A 354 13.28 -7.48 0.12
C GLU A 354 12.04 -7.26 -0.74
N ALA A 355 11.43 -6.07 -0.68
CA ALA A 355 10.32 -5.69 -1.56
C ALA A 355 10.74 -5.71 -3.04
N TRP A 356 11.91 -5.18 -3.37
CA TRP A 356 12.42 -5.21 -4.74
C TRP A 356 12.88 -6.60 -5.19
N LYS A 357 13.44 -7.42 -4.30
CA LYS A 357 13.75 -8.83 -4.61
C LYS A 357 12.49 -9.59 -5.03
N LEU A 358 11.36 -9.28 -4.44
CA LEU A 358 10.09 -9.92 -4.75
C LEU A 358 9.52 -9.44 -6.10
N PHE A 359 9.52 -8.12 -6.36
CA PHE A 359 8.84 -7.56 -7.53
C PHE A 359 9.71 -7.42 -8.77
N THR A 360 11.05 -7.30 -8.65
CA THR A 360 11.94 -7.15 -9.80
C THR A 360 11.81 -8.29 -10.80
N PRO A 361 11.80 -9.58 -10.41
CA PRO A 361 11.65 -10.68 -11.38
C PRO A 361 10.34 -10.62 -12.17
N VAL A 362 9.24 -10.19 -11.54
CA VAL A 362 7.95 -10.00 -12.21
C VAL A 362 8.03 -8.89 -13.25
N LEU A 363 8.66 -7.77 -12.88
CA LEU A 363 8.82 -6.62 -13.77
C LEU A 363 9.73 -6.93 -14.94
N ASP A 364 10.83 -7.64 -14.71
CA ASP A 364 11.77 -8.10 -15.74
C ASP A 364 11.04 -9.01 -16.76
N THR A 365 10.26 -9.99 -16.28
CA THR A 365 9.46 -10.85 -17.17
C THR A 365 8.44 -10.06 -17.99
N ILE A 366 7.76 -9.07 -17.39
CA ILE A 366 6.80 -8.22 -18.11
C ILE A 366 7.49 -7.43 -19.21
N GLU A 367 8.68 -6.90 -18.95
CA GLU A 367 9.44 -6.06 -19.89
C GLU A 367 10.13 -6.91 -20.97
N GLU A 368 10.82 -8.00 -20.61
CA GLU A 368 11.55 -8.89 -21.52
C GLU A 368 10.61 -9.61 -22.49
N ASP A 369 9.50 -10.17 -22.00
CA ASP A 369 8.50 -10.85 -22.82
C ASP A 369 7.55 -9.86 -23.51
N SER A 370 7.69 -8.58 -23.24
CA SER A 370 6.82 -7.53 -23.77
C SER A 370 5.34 -7.87 -23.61
N LEU A 371 4.93 -8.31 -22.43
CA LEU A 371 3.58 -8.78 -22.15
C LEU A 371 2.52 -7.71 -22.44
N CYS A 372 1.47 -8.13 -23.15
CA CYS A 372 0.37 -7.22 -23.50
C CYS A 372 -0.68 -7.23 -22.38
N PRO A 373 -1.02 -6.08 -21.77
CA PRO A 373 -2.08 -6.00 -20.79
C PRO A 373 -3.47 -6.24 -21.43
N GLU A 374 -4.38 -6.89 -20.69
CA GLU A 374 -5.78 -7.01 -21.09
C GLU A 374 -6.45 -5.64 -21.11
N LEU A 375 -7.21 -5.36 -22.15
CA LEU A 375 -7.94 -4.09 -22.23
C LEU A 375 -9.24 -4.13 -21.43
N TYR A 376 -9.44 -3.14 -20.55
CA TYR A 376 -10.70 -2.97 -19.81
C TYR A 376 -11.30 -1.57 -20.05
N PRO A 377 -12.64 -1.46 -20.13
CA PRO A 377 -13.29 -0.16 -20.35
C PRO A 377 -13.12 0.77 -19.14
N TYR A 378 -12.90 2.06 -19.37
CA TYR A 378 -12.96 3.09 -18.33
C TYR A 378 -14.25 2.97 -17.52
N GLY A 379 -14.16 3.03 -16.20
CA GLY A 379 -15.30 2.88 -15.28
C GLY A 379 -15.78 1.44 -15.08
N SER A 380 -15.06 0.44 -15.58
CA SER A 380 -15.34 -0.98 -15.33
C SER A 380 -14.71 -1.47 -14.03
N ARG A 381 -14.87 -2.76 -13.73
CA ARG A 381 -14.25 -3.44 -12.57
C ARG A 381 -12.85 -3.97 -12.85
N GLY A 382 -12.25 -3.60 -13.98
CA GLY A 382 -10.96 -4.08 -14.44
C GLY A 382 -11.07 -5.21 -15.46
N PRO A 383 -9.95 -5.86 -15.82
CA PRO A 383 -9.91 -6.93 -16.80
C PRO A 383 -10.58 -8.21 -16.30
N ILE A 384 -11.08 -9.03 -17.24
CA ILE A 384 -11.75 -10.30 -16.90
C ILE A 384 -10.79 -11.28 -16.22
N GLY A 385 -9.52 -11.30 -16.65
CA GLY A 385 -8.48 -12.13 -16.04
C GLY A 385 -8.38 -11.99 -14.52
N ALA A 386 -8.63 -10.80 -13.99
CA ALA A 386 -8.61 -10.59 -12.52
C ALA A 386 -9.73 -11.36 -11.80
N HIS A 387 -10.88 -11.57 -12.44
CA HIS A 387 -11.96 -12.41 -11.88
C HIS A 387 -11.61 -13.89 -11.97
N TYR A 388 -10.97 -14.33 -13.05
CA TYR A 388 -10.49 -15.70 -13.20
C TYR A 388 -9.40 -16.02 -12.18
N LEU A 389 -8.45 -15.09 -11.95
CA LEU A 389 -7.44 -15.24 -10.92
C LEU A 389 -8.07 -15.47 -9.54
N ALA A 390 -9.01 -14.62 -9.14
CA ALA A 390 -9.71 -14.79 -7.87
C ALA A 390 -10.46 -16.14 -7.79
N SER A 391 -11.16 -16.52 -8.89
CA SER A 391 -11.91 -17.77 -8.97
C SER A 391 -11.02 -19.01 -8.84
N ARG A 392 -9.77 -18.98 -9.31
CA ARG A 392 -8.77 -20.05 -9.14
C ARG A 392 -8.57 -20.39 -7.66
N TYR A 393 -8.64 -19.38 -6.80
CA TYR A 393 -8.51 -19.51 -5.34
C TYR A 393 -9.86 -19.58 -4.60
N ASN A 394 -10.96 -19.82 -5.32
CA ASN A 394 -12.33 -19.83 -4.77
C ASN A 394 -12.69 -18.51 -4.06
N VAL A 395 -12.21 -17.39 -4.58
CA VAL A 395 -12.46 -16.05 -4.06
C VAL A 395 -13.27 -15.24 -5.06
N ARG A 396 -14.16 -14.38 -4.56
CA ARG A 396 -14.77 -13.29 -5.31
C ARG A 396 -14.27 -11.97 -4.76
N TRP A 397 -13.94 -11.04 -5.66
CA TRP A 397 -13.61 -9.71 -5.22
C TRP A 397 -14.79 -9.06 -4.50
N GLY A 398 -14.55 -8.53 -3.30
CA GLY A 398 -15.60 -7.94 -2.47
C GLY A 398 -16.20 -6.64 -3.02
N ASP A 399 -15.65 -6.09 -4.08
CA ASP A 399 -16.15 -4.91 -4.79
C ASP A 399 -17.19 -5.24 -5.89
N THR A 400 -17.65 -6.49 -5.95
CA THR A 400 -18.63 -6.95 -6.94
C THR A 400 -20.08 -6.62 -6.59
N PHE A 401 -20.35 -5.97 -5.45
CA PHE A 401 -21.69 -5.54 -5.01
C PHE A 401 -21.82 -4.03 -4.89
#